data_521225cd1d7bfd2708b01d78b6cd7b99
#
_entry.id   521225cd1d7bfd2708b01d78b6cd7b99
#
_cell.length_a   1.000
_cell.length_b   1.000
_cell.length_c   1.000
_cell.angle_alpha   90.00
_cell.angle_beta   90.00
_cell.angle_gamma   90.00
#
_symmetry.space_group_name_H-M   'P 1'
#
loop_
_entity.id
_entity.type
_entity.pdbx_description
1 polymer ?
#
loop_
_entity_poly.entity_id
_entity_poly.type
_entity_poly.pdbx_seq_one_letter_code
_entity_poly.pdbx_strand_id
1 'polypeptide(L)'
;MEAANEDRATYGYTQVLQSRKDAVSYVESMTSMWESGEAVPFAQIDVGRDRLVGTTRYLSIRRVDESTTPYAVEIGGTWLSASAQRTSINTNAKFLLLDYAFTTWGVSRVDLKTDARNERSRAAIERIGASLEGLLRHWQPSQVPGEEGLFRDTAMYSIIDEEWPAVRERLTSMMAEGPD
;
A
#
# COMPACT_ATOMS: atom_id res chain seq x y z
N MET A 1 -4.16 -5.28 17.01
CA MET A 1 -4.76 -4.11 17.73
C MET A 1 -3.69 -3.19 18.32
N GLU A 2 -2.65 -3.68 18.97
CA GLU A 2 -1.61 -2.82 19.57
C GLU A 2 -1.04 -1.81 18.59
N ALA A 3 -0.57 -2.26 17.42
CA ALA A 3 -0.04 -1.40 16.37
C ALA A 3 -1.00 -0.29 15.93
N ALA A 4 -2.30 -0.57 15.84
CA ALA A 4 -3.32 0.40 15.44
C ALA A 4 -3.63 1.44 16.51
N ASN A 5 -3.27 1.18 17.76
CA ASN A 5 -3.60 2.03 18.92
C ASN A 5 -2.44 2.91 19.41
N GLU A 6 -1.26 2.86 18.77
CA GLU A 6 -0.10 3.63 19.23
C GLU A 6 -0.34 5.15 19.19
N ASP A 7 -0.64 5.71 18.05
CA ASP A 7 -1.00 7.13 17.88
C ASP A 7 -1.98 7.27 16.71
N ARG A 8 -3.24 7.36 17.05
CA ARG A 8 -4.34 7.40 16.06
C ARG A 8 -4.40 8.70 15.26
N ALA A 9 -3.81 9.78 15.76
CA ALA A 9 -3.76 11.05 15.04
C ALA A 9 -2.97 10.95 13.73
N THR A 10 -2.12 9.94 13.60
CA THR A 10 -1.33 9.71 12.37
C THR A 10 -2.13 9.13 11.20
N TYR A 11 -3.39 8.71 11.42
CA TYR A 11 -4.23 8.03 10.42
C TYR A 11 -5.31 8.91 9.79
N GLY A 12 -5.10 10.22 9.68
CA GLY A 12 -6.11 11.17 9.24
C GLY A 12 -6.82 10.85 7.91
N TYR A 13 -6.19 10.09 7.00
CA TYR A 13 -6.74 9.73 5.69
C TYR A 13 -6.91 8.22 5.50
N THR A 14 -6.70 7.42 6.56
CA THR A 14 -6.71 5.96 6.46
C THR A 14 -7.56 5.39 7.58
N GLN A 15 -8.57 4.61 7.23
CA GLN A 15 -9.30 3.84 8.22
C GLN A 15 -8.39 2.79 8.85
N VAL A 16 -8.26 2.85 10.17
CA VAL A 16 -7.52 1.87 10.97
C VAL A 16 -8.47 1.24 11.98
N LEU A 17 -8.27 -0.03 12.24
CA LEU A 17 -9.09 -0.86 13.13
C LEU A 17 -9.36 -0.18 14.48
N GLN A 18 -10.63 -0.07 14.87
CA GLN A 18 -11.06 0.62 16.10
C GLN A 18 -11.19 -0.34 17.28
N SER A 19 -11.51 -1.60 17.03
CA SER A 19 -11.78 -2.61 18.06
C SER A 19 -11.23 -3.97 17.65
N ARG A 20 -11.19 -4.90 18.62
CA ARG A 20 -10.88 -6.30 18.35
C ARG A 20 -11.89 -6.93 17.37
N LYS A 21 -13.14 -6.56 17.44
CA LYS A 21 -14.18 -7.02 16.53
C LYS A 21 -13.87 -6.61 15.10
N ASP A 22 -13.51 -5.33 14.89
CA ASP A 22 -13.13 -4.84 13.56
C ASP A 22 -11.90 -5.58 13.04
N ALA A 23 -10.94 -5.90 13.92
CA ALA A 23 -9.75 -6.66 13.53
C ALA A 23 -10.09 -8.06 13.05
N VAL A 24 -11.03 -8.75 13.73
CA VAL A 24 -11.51 -10.07 13.30
C VAL A 24 -12.22 -9.95 11.94
N SER A 25 -13.18 -9.05 11.82
CA SER A 25 -13.91 -8.82 10.56
C SER A 25 -12.99 -8.41 9.41
N TYR A 26 -11.94 -7.62 9.69
CA TYR A 26 -10.93 -7.27 8.70
C TYR A 26 -10.15 -8.51 8.22
N VAL A 27 -9.70 -9.37 9.13
CA VAL A 27 -8.97 -10.60 8.77
C VAL A 27 -9.87 -11.52 7.95
N GLU A 28 -11.12 -11.72 8.38
CA GLU A 28 -12.11 -12.53 7.64
C GLU A 28 -12.33 -11.99 6.22
N SER A 29 -12.51 -10.67 6.09
CA SER A 29 -12.66 -10.02 4.78
C SER A 29 -11.42 -10.20 3.90
N MET A 30 -10.21 -10.01 4.47
CA MET A 30 -8.96 -10.20 3.72
C MET A 30 -8.75 -11.65 3.29
N THR A 31 -9.13 -12.62 4.13
CA THR A 31 -9.08 -14.05 3.80
C THR A 31 -10.04 -14.36 2.64
N SER A 32 -11.28 -13.87 2.71
CA SER A 32 -12.25 -14.04 1.62
C SER A 32 -11.78 -13.43 0.30
N MET A 33 -11.21 -12.21 0.32
CA MET A 33 -10.66 -11.59 -0.88
C MET A 33 -9.45 -12.36 -1.45
N TRP A 34 -8.67 -12.98 -0.59
CA TRP A 34 -7.58 -13.84 -1.03
C TRP A 34 -8.08 -15.13 -1.68
N GLU A 35 -9.05 -15.79 -1.05
CA GLU A 35 -9.68 -17.01 -1.57
C GLU A 35 -10.40 -16.79 -2.91
N SER A 36 -11.01 -15.62 -3.09
CA SER A 36 -11.64 -15.21 -4.36
C SER A 36 -10.64 -14.71 -5.42
N GLY A 37 -9.37 -14.51 -5.08
CA GLY A 37 -8.36 -13.95 -5.98
C GLY A 37 -8.46 -12.44 -6.22
N GLU A 38 -9.31 -11.73 -5.46
CA GLU A 38 -9.48 -10.28 -5.58
C GLU A 38 -8.30 -9.48 -5.01
N ALA A 39 -7.65 -10.02 -3.97
CA ALA A 39 -6.50 -9.38 -3.33
C ALA A 39 -5.53 -10.40 -2.75
N VAL A 40 -4.27 -9.97 -2.54
CA VAL A 40 -3.27 -10.73 -1.79
C VAL A 40 -2.81 -9.89 -0.61
N PRO A 41 -3.35 -10.13 0.60
CA PRO A 41 -3.02 -9.36 1.79
C PRO A 41 -1.71 -9.80 2.44
N PHE A 42 -0.99 -8.86 3.03
CA PHE A 42 0.26 -9.08 3.77
C PHE A 42 0.22 -8.38 5.12
N ALA A 43 0.74 -9.05 6.12
CA ALA A 43 1.14 -8.46 7.39
C ALA A 43 2.55 -7.87 7.27
N GLN A 44 2.75 -6.66 7.75
CA GLN A 44 4.07 -6.05 7.87
C GLN A 44 4.61 -6.30 9.27
N ILE A 45 5.76 -6.98 9.34
CA ILE A 45 6.39 -7.36 10.60
C ILE A 45 7.73 -6.61 10.71
N ASP A 46 7.94 -5.92 11.82
CA ASP A 46 9.25 -5.44 12.23
C ASP A 46 10.05 -6.64 12.75
N VAL A 47 10.95 -7.15 11.92
CA VAL A 47 11.74 -8.35 12.22
C VAL A 47 12.67 -8.12 13.42
N GLY A 48 13.18 -6.90 13.60
CA GLY A 48 14.06 -6.57 14.72
C GLY A 48 13.35 -6.59 16.09
N ARG A 49 12.03 -6.39 16.10
CA ARG A 49 11.18 -6.40 17.31
C ARG A 49 10.23 -7.58 17.36
N ASP A 50 10.22 -8.45 16.35
CA ASP A 50 9.27 -9.57 16.17
C ASP A 50 7.81 -9.12 16.39
N ARG A 51 7.42 -8.02 15.73
CA ARG A 51 6.16 -7.38 15.99
C ARG A 51 5.41 -7.02 14.71
N LEU A 52 4.10 -7.31 14.68
CA LEU A 52 3.20 -6.81 13.66
C LEU A 52 3.09 -5.28 13.78
N VAL A 53 3.40 -4.56 12.71
CA VAL A 53 3.40 -3.10 12.67
C VAL A 53 2.47 -2.50 11.62
N GLY A 54 1.86 -3.30 10.77
CA GLY A 54 0.94 -2.80 9.74
C GLY A 54 0.49 -3.85 8.76
N THR A 55 -0.22 -3.41 7.73
CA THR A 55 -0.65 -4.25 6.61
C THR A 55 -0.43 -3.55 5.29
N THR A 56 -0.36 -4.32 4.22
CA THR A 56 -0.38 -3.88 2.83
C THR A 56 -0.95 -5.00 1.98
N ARG A 57 -1.28 -4.76 0.71
CA ARG A 57 -1.80 -5.82 -0.15
C ARG A 57 -1.63 -5.48 -1.62
N TYR A 58 -1.64 -6.52 -2.47
CA TYR A 58 -2.03 -6.36 -3.86
C TYR A 58 -3.56 -6.35 -3.95
N LEU A 59 -4.08 -5.49 -4.80
CA LEU A 59 -5.50 -5.39 -5.14
C LEU A 59 -5.64 -4.90 -6.59
N SER A 60 -6.87 -4.84 -7.09
CA SER A 60 -7.12 -4.45 -8.49
C SER A 60 -6.26 -5.27 -9.46
N ILE A 61 -6.17 -6.58 -9.22
CA ILE A 61 -5.34 -7.50 -10.00
C ILE A 61 -5.98 -7.66 -11.38
N ARG A 62 -5.31 -7.16 -12.43
CA ARG A 62 -5.83 -7.14 -13.80
C ARG A 62 -5.17 -8.22 -14.64
N ARG A 63 -6.00 -9.06 -15.25
CA ARG A 63 -5.59 -10.14 -16.14
C ARG A 63 -6.32 -10.00 -17.48
N VAL A 64 -5.76 -10.59 -18.53
CA VAL A 64 -6.45 -10.69 -19.82
C VAL A 64 -7.58 -11.73 -19.70
N ASP A 65 -7.29 -12.84 -19.03
CA ASP A 65 -8.22 -13.89 -18.64
C ASP A 65 -7.78 -14.52 -17.30
N GLU A 66 -8.62 -15.36 -16.71
CA GLU A 66 -8.36 -15.95 -15.39
C GLU A 66 -7.16 -16.92 -15.35
N SER A 67 -6.75 -17.45 -16.50
CA SER A 67 -5.65 -18.41 -16.61
C SER A 67 -4.28 -17.76 -16.74
N THR A 68 -4.22 -16.43 -16.97
CA THR A 68 -2.98 -15.70 -17.20
C THR A 68 -2.40 -15.07 -15.93
N THR A 69 -1.08 -14.84 -15.95
CA THR A 69 -0.45 -13.96 -14.97
C THR A 69 -1.02 -12.53 -15.08
N PRO A 70 -1.08 -11.76 -14.01
CA PRO A 70 -1.53 -10.37 -14.07
C PRO A 70 -0.65 -9.55 -15.02
N TYR A 71 -1.26 -8.65 -15.80
CA TYR A 71 -0.50 -7.63 -16.54
C TYR A 71 -0.35 -6.34 -15.74
N ALA A 72 -1.20 -6.11 -14.74
CA ALA A 72 -1.09 -4.96 -13.86
C ALA A 72 -1.72 -5.24 -12.50
N VAL A 73 -1.26 -4.52 -11.47
CA VAL A 73 -1.70 -4.68 -10.08
C VAL A 73 -1.59 -3.35 -9.34
N GLU A 74 -2.38 -3.16 -8.31
CA GLU A 74 -2.25 -2.04 -7.36
C GLU A 74 -1.59 -2.53 -6.07
N ILE A 75 -0.64 -1.78 -5.52
CA ILE A 75 -0.16 -1.94 -4.15
C ILE A 75 -0.83 -0.88 -3.28
N GLY A 76 -1.73 -1.32 -2.40
CA GLY A 76 -2.54 -0.41 -1.59
C GLY A 76 -2.96 -0.99 -0.24
N GLY A 77 -3.94 -0.35 0.40
CA GLY A 77 -4.41 -0.73 1.73
C GLY A 77 -3.31 -0.69 2.79
N THR A 78 -2.29 0.15 2.58
CA THR A 78 -1.12 0.24 3.45
C THR A 78 -1.40 1.15 4.64
N TRP A 79 -1.17 0.63 5.82
CA TRP A 79 -1.03 1.42 7.04
C TRP A 79 0.09 0.85 7.92
N LEU A 80 0.71 1.70 8.72
CA LEU A 80 1.77 1.35 9.68
C LEU A 80 1.49 1.98 11.03
N SER A 81 1.82 1.28 12.10
CA SER A 81 1.85 1.85 13.45
C SER A 81 2.71 3.12 13.50
N ALA A 82 2.41 4.02 14.41
CA ALA A 82 3.14 5.29 14.53
C ALA A 82 4.66 5.06 14.67
N SER A 83 5.08 4.09 15.48
CA SER A 83 6.48 3.75 15.72
C SER A 83 7.22 3.15 14.51
N ALA A 84 6.46 2.62 13.52
CA ALA A 84 7.01 2.05 12.29
C ALA A 84 7.01 3.04 11.12
N GLN A 85 6.35 4.19 11.28
CA GLN A 85 6.37 5.27 10.29
C GLN A 85 7.74 5.96 10.31
N ARG A 86 8.18 6.46 9.13
CA ARG A 86 9.52 7.08 8.95
C ARG A 86 10.68 6.16 9.31
N THR A 87 10.47 4.86 9.13
CA THR A 87 11.53 3.83 9.20
C THR A 87 11.69 3.16 7.85
N SER A 88 12.69 2.29 7.70
CA SER A 88 12.91 1.50 6.48
C SER A 88 11.80 0.47 6.19
N ILE A 89 10.90 0.19 7.14
CA ILE A 89 9.89 -0.88 7.03
C ILE A 89 9.02 -0.72 5.79
N ASN A 90 8.49 0.50 5.53
CA ASN A 90 7.66 0.72 4.34
C ASN A 90 8.47 0.59 3.04
N THR A 91 9.70 1.08 3.02
CA THR A 91 10.59 0.98 1.86
C THR A 91 10.92 -0.48 1.55
N ASN A 92 11.28 -1.28 2.57
CA ASN A 92 11.51 -2.72 2.41
C ASN A 92 10.26 -3.45 1.91
N ALA A 93 9.09 -3.17 2.50
CA ALA A 93 7.83 -3.78 2.07
C ALA A 93 7.50 -3.43 0.61
N LYS A 94 7.66 -2.17 0.21
CA LYS A 94 7.45 -1.73 -1.18
C LYS A 94 8.45 -2.37 -2.14
N PHE A 95 9.72 -2.45 -1.75
CA PHE A 95 10.72 -3.15 -2.55
C PHE A 95 10.33 -4.60 -2.81
N LEU A 96 9.99 -5.37 -1.77
CA LEU A 96 9.61 -6.78 -1.89
C LEU A 96 8.38 -6.99 -2.79
N LEU A 97 7.36 -6.14 -2.63
CA LEU A 97 6.15 -6.22 -3.45
C LEU A 97 6.41 -5.82 -4.90
N LEU A 98 7.14 -4.74 -5.15
CA LEU A 98 7.48 -4.30 -6.50
C LEU A 98 8.37 -5.32 -7.21
N ASP A 99 9.39 -5.83 -6.50
CA ASP A 99 10.30 -6.85 -7.07
C ASP A 99 9.52 -8.11 -7.46
N TYR A 100 8.64 -8.60 -6.62
CA TYR A 100 7.81 -9.76 -6.94
C TYR A 100 6.85 -9.50 -8.11
N ALA A 101 6.21 -8.34 -8.14
CA ALA A 101 5.29 -7.98 -9.22
C ALA A 101 6.00 -7.92 -10.58
N PHE A 102 7.14 -7.24 -10.66
CA PHE A 102 7.85 -7.08 -11.93
C PHE A 102 8.67 -8.30 -12.32
N THR A 103 9.33 -8.98 -11.36
CA THR A 103 10.26 -10.08 -11.69
C THR A 103 9.58 -11.45 -11.72
N THR A 104 8.57 -11.68 -10.88
CA THR A 104 7.91 -12.99 -10.77
C THR A 104 6.61 -13.04 -11.57
N TRP A 105 5.76 -12.02 -11.43
CA TRP A 105 4.53 -11.95 -12.22
C TRP A 105 4.75 -11.36 -13.62
N GLY A 106 5.80 -10.58 -13.82
CA GLY A 106 6.10 -9.92 -15.11
C GLY A 106 5.05 -8.86 -15.46
N VAL A 107 4.50 -8.15 -14.45
CA VAL A 107 3.51 -7.11 -14.72
C VAL A 107 4.14 -5.96 -15.49
N SER A 108 3.39 -5.36 -16.39
CA SER A 108 3.83 -4.14 -17.10
C SER A 108 3.61 -2.87 -16.28
N ARG A 109 2.80 -2.95 -15.19
CA ARG A 109 2.43 -1.77 -14.41
C ARG A 109 2.05 -2.11 -12.98
N VAL A 110 2.52 -1.30 -12.03
CA VAL A 110 2.06 -1.29 -10.65
C VAL A 110 1.47 0.08 -10.33
N ASP A 111 0.20 0.09 -9.90
CA ASP A 111 -0.49 1.30 -9.44
C ASP A 111 -0.29 1.54 -7.96
N LEU A 112 -0.23 2.82 -7.58
CA LEU A 112 -0.32 3.28 -6.19
C LEU A 112 -1.27 4.48 -6.16
N LYS A 113 -2.07 4.60 -5.12
CA LYS A 113 -2.98 5.74 -5.01
C LYS A 113 -3.20 6.18 -3.57
N THR A 114 -3.58 7.43 -3.39
CA THR A 114 -3.92 7.99 -2.10
C THR A 114 -4.95 9.11 -2.23
N ASP A 115 -5.55 9.54 -1.11
CA ASP A 115 -6.32 10.79 -1.09
C ASP A 115 -5.44 11.94 -1.58
N ALA A 116 -5.96 12.76 -2.49
CA ALA A 116 -5.21 13.87 -3.09
C ALA A 116 -4.67 14.87 -2.05
N ARG A 117 -5.34 14.97 -0.89
CA ARG A 117 -4.98 15.82 0.25
C ARG A 117 -3.92 15.19 1.16
N ASN A 118 -3.65 13.89 1.03
CA ASN A 118 -2.69 13.19 1.86
C ASN A 118 -1.25 13.41 1.36
N GLU A 119 -0.71 14.61 1.61
CA GLU A 119 0.62 15.01 1.17
C GLU A 119 1.71 14.03 1.66
N ARG A 120 1.59 13.52 2.89
CA ARG A 120 2.53 12.55 3.44
C ARG A 120 2.57 11.24 2.62
N SER A 121 1.41 10.72 2.25
CA SER A 121 1.34 9.52 1.42
C SER A 121 1.83 9.80 0.01
N ARG A 122 1.48 10.94 -0.57
CA ARG A 122 1.96 11.37 -1.88
C ARG A 122 3.48 11.45 -1.91
N ALA A 123 4.09 12.15 -0.96
CA ALA A 123 5.55 12.23 -0.83
C ALA A 123 6.21 10.85 -0.66
N ALA A 124 5.59 9.95 0.12
CA ALA A 124 6.11 8.58 0.28
C ALA A 124 6.03 7.76 -1.01
N ILE A 125 5.00 7.95 -1.84
CA ILE A 125 4.83 7.29 -3.13
C ILE A 125 5.83 7.85 -4.15
N GLU A 126 6.00 9.18 -4.20
CA GLU A 126 6.97 9.84 -5.09
C GLU A 126 8.42 9.48 -4.69
N ARG A 127 8.69 9.37 -3.39
CA ARG A 127 10.02 9.00 -2.88
C ARG A 127 10.48 7.62 -3.34
N ILE A 128 9.59 6.68 -3.52
CA ILE A 128 9.95 5.35 -4.05
C ILE A 128 10.10 5.31 -5.58
N GLY A 129 9.84 6.42 -6.28
CA GLY A 129 10.05 6.56 -7.71
C GLY A 129 8.79 6.41 -8.57
N ALA A 130 7.59 6.40 -7.96
CA ALA A 130 6.35 6.35 -8.73
C ALA A 130 6.03 7.71 -9.37
N SER A 131 5.55 7.68 -10.60
CA SER A 131 5.15 8.84 -11.40
C SER A 131 3.68 9.20 -11.17
N LEU A 132 3.36 10.48 -10.97
CA LEU A 132 1.97 10.95 -10.87
C LEU A 132 1.31 10.91 -12.25
N GLU A 133 0.21 10.18 -12.36
CA GLU A 133 -0.61 10.10 -13.58
C GLU A 133 -1.69 11.19 -13.65
N GLY A 134 -2.21 11.58 -12.48
CA GLY A 134 -3.22 12.61 -12.38
C GLY A 134 -4.06 12.55 -11.11
N LEU A 135 -5.00 13.50 -11.02
CA LEU A 135 -5.99 13.59 -9.96
C LEU A 135 -7.35 13.12 -10.50
N LEU A 136 -7.88 12.07 -9.93
CA LEU A 136 -9.18 11.51 -10.28
C LEU A 136 -10.23 12.06 -9.31
N ARG A 137 -11.13 12.91 -9.82
CA ARG A 137 -12.15 13.56 -9.01
C ARG A 137 -13.24 12.58 -8.60
N HIS A 138 -13.67 12.65 -7.34
CA HIS A 138 -14.74 11.83 -6.76
C HIS A 138 -14.56 10.32 -7.04
N TRP A 139 -13.32 9.86 -6.98
CA TRP A 139 -12.93 8.51 -7.41
C TRP A 139 -13.48 7.39 -6.53
N GLN A 140 -13.49 7.61 -5.22
CA GLN A 140 -13.98 6.62 -4.26
C GLN A 140 -14.47 7.29 -2.97
N PRO A 141 -15.28 6.60 -2.14
CA PRO A 141 -15.72 7.12 -0.85
C PRO A 141 -14.54 7.59 0.01
N SER A 142 -14.72 8.71 0.71
CA SER A 142 -13.73 9.20 1.67
C SER A 142 -13.57 8.20 2.81
N GLN A 143 -12.35 8.07 3.31
CA GLN A 143 -12.03 7.29 4.50
C GLN A 143 -11.72 8.17 5.73
N VAL A 144 -11.90 9.48 5.58
CA VAL A 144 -11.69 10.44 6.65
C VAL A 144 -12.87 10.39 7.62
N PRO A 145 -12.66 10.23 8.92
CA PRO A 145 -13.74 10.30 9.90
C PRO A 145 -14.49 11.63 9.83
N GLY A 146 -15.82 11.58 9.80
CA GLY A 146 -16.70 12.75 9.64
C GLY A 146 -16.99 13.12 8.18
N GLU A 147 -16.47 12.37 7.22
CA GLU A 147 -16.77 12.54 5.78
C GLU A 147 -17.61 11.38 5.22
N GLU A 148 -18.43 10.72 6.06
CA GLU A 148 -19.27 9.61 5.66
C GLU A 148 -20.24 10.03 4.55
N GLY A 149 -20.22 9.29 3.44
CA GLY A 149 -21.04 9.59 2.25
C GLY A 149 -20.43 10.62 1.28
N LEU A 150 -19.28 11.22 1.62
CA LEU A 150 -18.54 12.06 0.69
C LEU A 150 -17.58 11.23 -0.16
N PHE A 151 -17.25 11.75 -1.34
CA PHE A 151 -16.24 11.17 -2.23
C PHE A 151 -14.96 11.98 -2.16
N ARG A 152 -13.83 11.29 -2.18
CA ARG A 152 -12.51 11.92 -2.23
C ARG A 152 -11.98 12.01 -3.65
N ASP A 153 -11.19 13.03 -3.91
CA ASP A 153 -10.30 13.05 -5.05
C ASP A 153 -9.08 12.17 -4.75
N THR A 154 -8.61 11.46 -5.74
CA THR A 154 -7.52 10.49 -5.60
C THR A 154 -6.34 10.87 -6.49
N ALA A 155 -5.16 11.00 -5.89
CA ALA A 155 -3.91 11.07 -6.63
C ALA A 155 -3.51 9.65 -7.06
N MET A 156 -3.44 9.44 -8.38
CA MET A 156 -3.09 8.17 -9.01
C MET A 156 -1.63 8.22 -9.47
N TYR A 157 -0.87 7.21 -9.11
CA TYR A 157 0.53 7.04 -9.45
C TYR A 157 0.77 5.67 -10.07
N SER A 158 1.85 5.53 -10.79
CA SER A 158 2.30 4.24 -11.31
C SER A 158 3.82 4.11 -11.33
N ILE A 159 4.25 2.87 -11.45
CA ILE A 159 5.58 2.46 -11.90
C ILE A 159 5.32 1.48 -13.05
N ILE A 160 5.99 1.65 -14.19
CA ILE A 160 5.92 0.73 -15.32
C ILE A 160 7.20 -0.12 -15.41
N ASP A 161 7.13 -1.19 -16.18
CA ASP A 161 8.24 -2.16 -16.29
C ASP A 161 9.54 -1.54 -16.82
N GLU A 162 9.44 -0.57 -17.74
CA GLU A 162 10.61 0.18 -18.22
C GLU A 162 11.28 1.05 -17.14
N GLU A 163 10.53 1.51 -16.15
CA GLU A 163 11.04 2.32 -15.02
C GLU A 163 11.61 1.45 -13.90
N TRP A 164 11.17 0.18 -13.82
CA TRP A 164 11.50 -0.69 -12.70
C TRP A 164 13.01 -0.84 -12.44
N PRO A 165 13.91 -1.01 -13.42
CA PRO A 165 15.36 -1.10 -13.15
C PRO A 165 15.90 0.08 -12.36
N ALA A 166 15.52 1.31 -12.71
CA ALA A 166 15.97 2.53 -12.01
C ALA A 166 15.32 2.65 -10.61
N VAL A 167 14.03 2.33 -10.49
CA VAL A 167 13.31 2.30 -9.21
C VAL A 167 13.92 1.26 -8.27
N ARG A 168 14.27 0.10 -8.78
CA ARG A 168 14.91 -0.98 -8.01
C ARG A 168 16.26 -0.55 -7.44
N GLU A 169 17.09 0.08 -8.25
CA GLU A 169 18.38 0.63 -7.81
C GLU A 169 18.19 1.68 -6.72
N ARG A 170 17.28 2.64 -6.93
CA ARG A 170 16.91 3.66 -5.95
C ARG A 170 16.49 3.06 -4.61
N LEU A 171 15.58 2.10 -4.62
CA LEU A 171 15.08 1.45 -3.40
C LEU A 171 16.20 0.66 -2.70
N THR A 172 17.08 0.00 -3.46
CA THR A 172 18.23 -0.71 -2.91
C THR A 172 19.18 0.24 -2.19
N SER A 173 19.48 1.40 -2.77
CA SER A 173 20.32 2.45 -2.15
C SER A 173 19.68 2.98 -0.87
N MET A 174 18.38 3.30 -0.89
CA MET A 174 17.65 3.77 0.29
C MET A 174 17.66 2.75 1.45
N MET A 175 17.63 1.45 1.14
CA MET A 175 17.69 0.39 2.16
C MET A 175 19.10 0.24 2.74
N ALA A 176 20.15 0.52 1.97
CA ALA A 176 21.53 0.48 2.41
C ALA A 176 21.92 1.67 3.30
N GLU A 177 21.35 2.85 3.04
CA GLU A 177 21.62 4.10 3.78
C GLU A 177 20.91 4.16 5.14
N GLY A 178 19.88 3.31 5.35
CA GLY A 178 19.08 3.32 6.56
C GLY A 178 17.95 4.39 6.53
N PRO A 179 17.19 4.51 7.62
CA PRO A 179 16.13 5.54 7.70
C PRO A 179 16.77 6.93 7.89
N ASP A 180 16.19 7.92 7.20
CA ASP A 180 16.47 9.35 7.40
C ASP A 180 16.02 9.84 8.79
#